data_2c9bc672689e0063eaf9fbfc2a6d77bb
#
_entry.id   2c9bc672689e0063eaf9fbfc2a6d77bb
#
_cell.length_a   1.000
_cell.length_b   1.000
_cell.length_c   1.000
_cell.angle_alpha   90.00
_cell.angle_beta   90.00
_cell.angle_gamma   90.00
#
_symmetry.space_group_name_H-M   'P 1'
#
loop_
_entity.id
_entity.type
_entity.pdbx_description
1 polymer ?
#
loop_
_entity_poly.entity_id
_entity_poly.type
_entity_poly.pdbx_seq_one_letter_code
_entity_poly.pdbx_strand_id
1 'polypeptide(L)'
;NKNAYDVRGIDVMVSHKNHFMLGGKPFQYGISATLTYAKNRWIIYPDEPNVDAIRKVVGTSLDAFYVWVADGLFRTEEEIDQSAWYGNRPNIGDIKYVDLNGDGLINEVGDKARIGRSNRPQLTYGLNLDFAWNGIDFNAQFTGGALFDISLTGTYYNGNDDNTIWTQTF
;
A
#
# COMPACT_ATOMS: atom_id res chain seq x y z
N ASN A 1 13.91 19.57 19.71
CA ASN A 1 12.93 19.03 18.75
C ASN A 1 12.35 17.76 19.33
N LYS A 2 11.05 17.74 19.64
CA LYS A 2 10.37 16.55 20.12
C LYS A 2 9.43 16.09 19.01
N ASN A 3 9.81 15.04 18.30
CA ASN A 3 8.92 14.35 17.38
C ASN A 3 8.21 13.24 18.16
N ALA A 4 6.93 13.06 17.90
CA ALA A 4 6.15 11.99 18.50
C ALA A 4 5.21 11.36 17.45
N TYR A 5 5.07 10.06 17.55
CA TYR A 5 4.09 9.29 16.78
C TYR A 5 3.34 8.34 17.71
N ASP A 6 2.16 7.93 17.32
CA ASP A 6 1.45 6.87 18.01
C ASP A 6 1.26 5.67 17.05
N VAL A 7 1.07 4.50 17.64
CA VAL A 7 0.67 3.27 16.94
C VAL A 7 -0.49 2.69 17.73
N ARG A 8 -1.60 2.44 17.02
CA ARG A 8 -2.78 1.81 17.60
C ARG A 8 -3.17 0.62 16.78
N GLY A 9 -3.54 -0.46 17.47
CA GLY A 9 -3.88 -1.67 16.78
C GLY A 9 -4.67 -2.64 17.65
N ILE A 10 -5.01 -3.75 17.03
CA ILE A 10 -5.70 -4.89 17.65
C ILE A 10 -5.10 -6.17 17.08
N ASP A 11 -4.87 -7.13 17.96
CA ASP A 11 -4.47 -8.48 17.63
C ASP A 11 -5.60 -9.45 18.02
N VAL A 12 -5.97 -10.31 17.09
CA VAL A 12 -6.99 -11.33 17.30
C VAL A 12 -6.41 -12.67 16.91
N MET A 13 -6.57 -13.65 17.79
CA MET A 13 -6.27 -15.04 17.51
C MET A 13 -7.45 -15.92 17.89
N VAL A 14 -7.87 -16.75 16.96
CA VAL A 14 -8.93 -17.76 17.18
C VAL A 14 -8.36 -19.11 16.80
N SER A 15 -8.51 -20.08 17.68
CA SER A 15 -8.11 -21.45 17.39
C SER A 15 -9.16 -22.46 17.87
N HIS A 16 -9.30 -23.53 17.10
CA HIS A 16 -10.15 -24.64 17.45
C HIS A 16 -9.48 -25.96 17.08
N LYS A 17 -9.48 -26.88 18.00
CA LYS A 17 -8.98 -28.27 17.78
C LYS A 17 -10.01 -29.24 18.28
N ASN A 18 -10.20 -30.33 17.55
CA ASN A 18 -11.10 -31.39 17.96
C ASN A 18 -10.67 -32.70 17.35
N HIS A 19 -11.24 -33.79 17.87
CA HIS A 19 -11.08 -35.14 17.35
C HIS A 19 -12.40 -35.90 17.47
N PHE A 20 -12.65 -36.78 16.52
CA PHE A 20 -13.80 -37.69 16.51
C PHE A 20 -13.50 -38.94 15.66
N MET A 21 -14.37 -39.93 15.75
CA MET A 21 -14.23 -41.16 14.92
C MET A 21 -14.89 -40.96 13.56
N LEU A 22 -14.11 -41.13 12.50
CA LEU A 22 -14.57 -41.07 11.12
C LEU A 22 -14.27 -42.39 10.42
N GLY A 23 -15.31 -43.15 10.00
CA GLY A 23 -15.14 -44.44 9.38
C GLY A 23 -14.42 -45.47 10.27
N GLY A 24 -14.63 -45.42 11.58
CA GLY A 24 -13.97 -46.31 12.54
C GLY A 24 -12.51 -45.99 12.85
N LYS A 25 -11.98 -44.85 12.35
CA LYS A 25 -10.63 -44.37 12.58
C LYS A 25 -10.66 -42.98 13.24
N PRO A 26 -9.70 -42.66 14.11
CA PRO A 26 -9.63 -41.34 14.71
C PRO A 26 -9.31 -40.30 13.65
N PHE A 27 -10.12 -39.22 13.59
CA PHE A 27 -9.89 -38.03 12.81
C PHE A 27 -9.59 -36.90 13.79
N GLN A 28 -8.53 -36.14 13.52
CA GLN A 28 -8.14 -34.97 14.28
C GLN A 28 -8.05 -33.75 13.35
N TYR A 29 -8.45 -32.61 13.84
CA TYR A 29 -8.23 -31.36 13.12
C TYR A 29 -7.88 -30.19 14.04
N GLY A 30 -7.14 -29.26 13.50
CA GLY A 30 -6.83 -27.98 14.10
C GLY A 30 -7.01 -26.88 13.07
N ILE A 31 -7.65 -25.81 13.47
CA ILE A 31 -7.80 -24.59 12.69
C ILE A 31 -7.39 -23.43 13.59
N SER A 32 -6.46 -22.60 13.14
CA SER A 32 -6.15 -21.36 13.84
C SER A 32 -6.04 -20.21 12.85
N ALA A 33 -6.65 -19.08 13.20
CA ALA A 33 -6.62 -17.85 12.45
C ALA A 33 -6.06 -16.73 13.31
N THR A 34 -5.20 -15.91 12.73
CA THR A 34 -4.64 -14.72 13.35
C THR A 34 -4.92 -13.50 12.48
N LEU A 35 -5.19 -12.37 13.10
CA LEU A 35 -5.38 -11.09 12.45
C LEU A 35 -4.75 -10.02 13.32
N THR A 36 -3.81 -9.27 12.75
CA THR A 36 -3.19 -8.11 13.39
C THR A 36 -3.50 -6.88 12.53
N TYR A 37 -4.10 -5.88 13.14
CA TYR A 37 -4.28 -4.57 12.52
C TYR A 37 -3.57 -3.51 13.35
N ALA A 38 -2.67 -2.75 12.74
CA ALA A 38 -1.96 -1.66 13.40
C ALA A 38 -1.81 -0.45 12.47
N LYS A 39 -2.20 0.73 12.94
CA LYS A 39 -2.05 1.99 12.22
C LYS A 39 -1.14 2.93 13.00
N ASN A 40 -0.12 3.45 12.33
CA ASN A 40 0.75 4.49 12.85
C ASN A 40 0.38 5.87 12.29
N ARG A 41 0.74 6.93 13.02
CA ARG A 41 0.61 8.31 12.56
C ARG A 41 1.51 9.25 13.36
N TRP A 42 1.96 10.30 12.71
CA TRP A 42 2.63 11.41 13.37
C TRP A 42 1.65 12.21 14.25
N ILE A 43 2.03 12.44 15.51
CA ILE A 43 1.27 13.28 16.46
C ILE A 43 1.93 14.65 16.61
N ILE A 44 3.25 14.67 16.67
CA ILE A 44 4.06 15.90 16.78
C ILE A 44 5.16 15.81 15.74
N TYR A 45 5.21 16.79 14.87
CA TYR A 45 6.27 16.97 13.90
C TYR A 45 6.52 18.47 13.69
N PRO A 46 7.77 18.93 13.52
CA PRO A 46 8.06 20.35 13.30
C PRO A 46 7.73 20.75 11.84
N ASP A 47 6.47 20.73 11.51
CA ASP A 47 6.00 21.25 10.23
C ASP A 47 6.34 22.75 10.13
N GLU A 48 6.66 23.24 8.94
CA GLU A 48 6.90 24.66 8.71
C GLU A 48 5.65 25.48 9.03
N PRO A 49 5.82 26.71 9.54
CA PRO A 49 4.69 27.63 9.72
C PRO A 49 3.96 27.83 8.37
N ASN A 50 2.64 27.75 8.39
CA ASN A 50 1.77 27.95 7.23
C ASN A 50 1.90 26.94 6.10
N VAL A 51 2.45 25.74 6.35
CA VAL A 51 2.44 24.66 5.36
C VAL A 51 0.99 24.23 5.07
N ASP A 52 0.68 24.01 3.81
CA ASP A 52 -0.63 23.57 3.37
C ASP A 52 -1.03 22.22 4.01
N ALA A 53 -2.33 22.05 4.26
CA ALA A 53 -2.85 20.87 4.94
C ALA A 53 -2.44 19.55 4.26
N ILE A 54 -2.36 19.53 2.93
CA ILE A 54 -1.96 18.36 2.13
C ILE A 54 -0.47 17.99 2.25
N ARG A 55 0.34 18.95 2.70
CA ARG A 55 1.79 18.79 2.90
C ARG A 55 2.18 18.51 4.33
N LYS A 56 1.25 18.71 5.29
CA LYS A 56 1.50 18.46 6.71
C LYS A 56 1.90 17.02 6.97
N VAL A 57 2.90 16.86 7.82
CA VAL A 57 3.37 15.55 8.29
C VAL A 57 2.48 15.02 9.40
N VAL A 58 2.04 15.89 10.31
CA VAL A 58 1.16 15.53 11.42
C VAL A 58 -0.15 14.93 10.91
N GLY A 59 -0.52 13.77 11.43
CA GLY A 59 -1.72 13.02 11.03
C GLY A 59 -1.48 11.98 9.92
N THR A 60 -0.37 12.06 9.19
CA THR A 60 -0.02 11.07 8.16
C THR A 60 0.71 9.85 8.74
N SER A 61 0.79 8.77 7.95
CA SER A 61 1.62 7.62 8.29
C SER A 61 3.10 7.99 8.35
N LEU A 62 3.89 7.29 9.18
CA LEU A 62 5.32 7.56 9.35
C LEU A 62 6.07 7.54 8.02
N ASP A 63 5.75 6.60 7.15
CA ASP A 63 6.40 6.37 5.86
C ASP A 63 5.46 6.71 4.68
N ALA A 64 4.54 7.70 4.86
CA ALA A 64 3.66 8.16 3.79
C ALA A 64 4.49 8.74 2.64
N PHE A 65 4.09 8.44 1.41
CA PHE A 65 4.74 8.95 0.22
C PHE A 65 4.45 10.44 0.02
N TYR A 66 5.47 11.17 -0.41
CA TYR A 66 5.35 12.58 -0.82
C TYR A 66 5.50 12.66 -2.33
N VAL A 67 4.38 12.68 -3.04
CA VAL A 67 4.31 12.46 -4.48
C VAL A 67 3.26 13.35 -5.13
N TRP A 68 3.32 13.47 -6.47
CA TRP A 68 2.22 14.03 -7.26
C TRP A 68 1.03 13.08 -7.26
N VAL A 69 -0.16 13.66 -7.26
CA VAL A 69 -1.42 12.91 -7.35
C VAL A 69 -1.82 12.82 -8.81
N ALA A 70 -1.94 11.60 -9.34
CA ALA A 70 -2.39 11.39 -10.71
C ALA A 70 -3.92 11.53 -10.81
N ASP A 71 -4.40 12.21 -11.86
CA ASP A 71 -5.81 12.36 -12.25
C ASP A 71 -6.11 11.63 -13.58
N GLY A 72 -5.48 10.50 -13.79
CA GLY A 72 -5.62 9.71 -15.01
C GLY A 72 -4.61 10.05 -16.09
N LEU A 73 -5.02 9.91 -17.35
CA LEU A 73 -4.20 10.18 -18.53
C LEU A 73 -4.85 11.26 -19.40
N PHE A 74 -4.05 12.07 -20.05
CA PHE A 74 -4.53 12.99 -21.07
C PHE A 74 -5.16 12.21 -22.23
N ARG A 75 -6.37 12.58 -22.61
CA ARG A 75 -7.16 11.88 -23.65
C ARG A 75 -7.29 12.67 -24.93
N THR A 76 -7.23 14.00 -24.86
CA THR A 76 -7.34 14.90 -26.00
C THR A 76 -6.37 16.05 -25.91
N GLU A 77 -6.09 16.71 -27.05
CA GLU A 77 -5.26 17.90 -27.12
C GLU A 77 -5.88 19.07 -26.34
N GLU A 78 -7.23 19.20 -26.41
CA GLU A 78 -7.97 20.24 -25.70
C GLU A 78 -7.82 20.09 -24.19
N GLU A 79 -7.79 18.86 -23.69
CA GLU A 79 -7.55 18.58 -22.26
C GLU A 79 -6.15 18.99 -21.84
N ILE A 80 -5.13 18.77 -22.69
CA ILE A 80 -3.74 19.20 -22.43
C ILE A 80 -3.70 20.73 -22.37
N ASP A 81 -4.32 21.43 -23.31
CA ASP A 81 -4.31 22.89 -23.38
C ASP A 81 -5.04 23.57 -22.21
N GLN A 82 -5.97 22.87 -21.58
CA GLN A 82 -6.78 23.38 -20.45
C GLN A 82 -6.29 22.92 -19.07
N SER A 83 -5.27 22.09 -19.00
CA SER A 83 -4.76 21.52 -17.74
C SER A 83 -3.35 22.05 -17.43
N ALA A 84 -3.00 22.03 -16.14
CA ALA A 84 -1.62 22.20 -15.70
C ALA A 84 -0.80 20.94 -16.03
N TRP A 85 0.49 21.11 -16.36
CA TRP A 85 1.40 19.99 -16.58
C TRP A 85 2.82 20.31 -16.12
N TYR A 86 3.60 19.25 -15.91
CA TYR A 86 4.98 19.32 -15.42
C TYR A 86 5.98 19.35 -16.56
N GLY A 87 6.91 20.31 -16.53
CA GLY A 87 8.02 20.37 -17.48
C GLY A 87 7.57 20.72 -18.90
N ASN A 88 7.78 19.80 -19.85
CA ASN A 88 7.40 19.99 -21.25
C ASN A 88 5.92 19.65 -21.47
N ARG A 89 5.35 20.22 -22.56
CA ARG A 89 3.98 19.89 -22.98
C ARG A 89 3.83 18.38 -23.17
N PRO A 90 2.87 17.73 -22.47
CA PRO A 90 2.64 16.29 -22.55
C PRO A 90 1.98 15.91 -23.89
N ASN A 91 1.94 14.60 -24.13
CA ASN A 91 1.22 14.00 -25.24
C ASN A 91 -0.06 13.30 -24.73
N ILE A 92 -0.97 12.99 -25.65
CA ILE A 92 -2.11 12.12 -25.36
C ILE A 92 -1.58 10.77 -24.88
N GLY A 93 -2.07 10.31 -23.71
CA GLY A 93 -1.63 9.08 -23.05
C GLY A 93 -0.61 9.31 -21.92
N ASP A 94 -0.06 10.51 -21.79
CA ASP A 94 0.79 10.85 -20.65
C ASP A 94 -0.05 11.05 -19.38
N ILE A 95 0.60 10.91 -18.20
CA ILE A 95 -0.06 11.06 -16.91
C ILE A 95 -0.45 12.52 -16.68
N LYS A 96 -1.72 12.74 -16.35
CA LYS A 96 -2.24 14.01 -15.87
C LYS A 96 -2.12 14.07 -14.36
N TYR A 97 -1.54 15.13 -13.83
CA TYR A 97 -1.42 15.39 -12.39
C TYR A 97 -2.40 16.44 -11.93
N VAL A 98 -2.79 16.36 -10.66
CA VAL A 98 -3.66 17.35 -10.01
C VAL A 98 -2.85 18.58 -9.65
N ASP A 99 -3.28 19.75 -10.12
CA ASP A 99 -2.81 21.05 -9.64
C ASP A 99 -3.46 21.29 -8.26
N LEU A 100 -2.66 21.10 -7.21
CA LEU A 100 -3.16 21.11 -5.84
C LEU A 100 -3.30 22.51 -5.26
N ASN A 101 -2.49 23.45 -5.74
CA ASN A 101 -2.52 24.85 -5.30
C ASN A 101 -3.34 25.76 -6.24
N GLY A 102 -3.68 25.30 -7.45
CA GLY A 102 -4.51 26.01 -8.42
C GLY A 102 -3.76 27.15 -9.14
N ASP A 103 -2.43 27.07 -9.25
CA ASP A 103 -1.61 28.09 -9.90
C ASP A 103 -1.46 27.90 -11.42
N GLY A 104 -1.98 26.80 -11.96
CA GLY A 104 -1.92 26.45 -13.38
C GLY A 104 -0.62 25.78 -13.82
N LEU A 105 0.26 25.43 -12.88
CA LEU A 105 1.53 24.75 -13.13
C LEU A 105 1.66 23.53 -12.21
N ILE A 106 2.20 22.43 -12.72
CA ILE A 106 2.58 21.31 -11.86
C ILE A 106 4.06 21.44 -11.48
N ASN A 107 4.33 21.54 -10.18
CA ASN A 107 5.69 21.72 -9.67
C ASN A 107 5.92 20.93 -8.36
N GLU A 108 7.18 20.85 -7.92
CA GLU A 108 7.55 20.06 -6.74
C GLU A 108 7.12 20.70 -5.41
N VAL A 109 6.94 22.00 -5.41
CA VAL A 109 6.67 22.75 -4.18
C VAL A 109 5.19 22.84 -3.89
N GLY A 110 4.35 23.06 -4.93
CA GLY A 110 2.91 23.29 -4.82
C GLY A 110 2.07 22.02 -4.88
N ASP A 111 2.50 21.01 -5.66
CA ASP A 111 1.60 19.96 -6.15
C ASP A 111 1.94 18.56 -5.65
N LYS A 112 2.89 18.42 -4.74
CA LYS A 112 3.13 17.17 -4.04
C LYS A 112 2.34 17.10 -2.73
N ALA A 113 1.66 16.00 -2.50
CA ALA A 113 0.93 15.70 -1.28
C ALA A 113 1.53 14.51 -0.53
N ARG A 114 1.35 14.49 0.78
CA ARG A 114 1.60 13.29 1.59
C ARG A 114 0.38 12.40 1.53
N ILE A 115 0.51 11.32 0.77
CA ILE A 115 -0.58 10.38 0.56
C ILE A 115 -0.13 8.95 0.85
N GLY A 116 -1.12 8.08 0.96
CA GLY A 116 -0.89 6.66 1.10
C GLY A 116 -0.59 6.21 2.53
N ARG A 117 -0.24 4.96 2.58
CA ARG A 117 0.15 4.25 3.81
C ARG A 117 1.65 4.01 3.81
N SER A 118 2.16 3.50 4.91
CA SER A 118 3.50 2.93 4.95
C SER A 118 3.64 1.78 3.95
N ASN A 119 4.86 1.50 3.53
CA ASN A 119 5.22 0.26 2.81
C ASN A 119 5.12 -0.99 3.70
N ARG A 120 4.77 -0.83 4.96
CA ARG A 120 4.52 -1.92 5.91
C ARG A 120 3.04 -2.19 5.99
N PRO A 121 2.59 -3.46 5.86
CA PRO A 121 1.18 -3.81 6.00
C PRO A 121 0.59 -3.34 7.33
N GLN A 122 -0.51 -2.61 7.27
CA GLN A 122 -1.29 -2.29 8.47
C GLN A 122 -2.16 -3.47 8.92
N LEU A 123 -2.46 -4.38 8.01
CA LEU A 123 -3.20 -5.60 8.27
C LEU A 123 -2.34 -6.80 7.88
N THR A 124 -2.12 -7.71 8.83
CA THR A 124 -1.54 -9.02 8.57
C THR A 124 -2.48 -10.11 9.04
N TYR A 125 -2.50 -11.21 8.34
CA TYR A 125 -3.35 -12.34 8.68
C TYR A 125 -2.63 -13.66 8.44
N GLY A 126 -3.05 -14.66 9.21
CA GLY A 126 -2.60 -16.04 9.06
C GLY A 126 -3.75 -17.03 9.24
N LEU A 127 -3.69 -18.13 8.53
CA LEU A 127 -4.60 -19.27 8.69
C LEU A 127 -3.78 -20.56 8.66
N ASN A 128 -3.87 -21.37 9.72
CA ASN A 128 -3.30 -22.71 9.77
C ASN A 128 -4.41 -23.74 9.79
N LEU A 129 -4.26 -24.75 8.96
CA LEU A 129 -5.15 -25.90 8.87
C LEU A 129 -4.33 -27.17 9.07
N ASP A 130 -4.71 -27.95 10.06
CA ASP A 130 -4.10 -29.25 10.39
C ASP A 130 -5.16 -30.33 10.35
N PHE A 131 -4.91 -31.43 9.65
CA PHE A 131 -5.78 -32.58 9.60
C PHE A 131 -4.94 -33.84 9.72
N ALA A 132 -5.42 -34.82 10.51
CA ALA A 132 -4.83 -36.13 10.62
C ALA A 132 -5.92 -37.21 10.59
N TRP A 133 -5.79 -38.18 9.69
CA TRP A 133 -6.72 -39.28 9.56
C TRP A 133 -6.05 -40.51 8.97
N ASN A 134 -6.21 -41.64 9.64
CA ASN A 134 -5.80 -42.97 9.15
C ASN A 134 -4.34 -43.02 8.60
N GLY A 135 -3.41 -42.39 9.28
CA GLY A 135 -1.99 -42.34 8.88
C GLY A 135 -1.64 -41.30 7.80
N ILE A 136 -2.62 -40.46 7.43
CA ILE A 136 -2.42 -39.31 6.54
C ILE A 136 -2.48 -38.04 7.38
N ASP A 137 -1.43 -37.24 7.30
CA ASP A 137 -1.36 -35.93 7.92
C ASP A 137 -1.34 -34.85 6.84
N PHE A 138 -2.09 -33.79 7.05
CA PHE A 138 -2.12 -32.62 6.18
C PHE A 138 -1.93 -31.34 7.01
N ASN A 139 -1.02 -30.50 6.59
CA ASN A 139 -0.84 -29.17 7.14
C ASN A 139 -0.81 -28.14 6.01
N ALA A 140 -1.56 -27.05 6.17
CA ALA A 140 -1.52 -25.91 5.28
C ALA A 140 -1.45 -24.61 6.07
N GLN A 141 -0.53 -23.74 5.68
CA GLN A 141 -0.35 -22.42 6.27
C GLN A 141 -0.50 -21.34 5.20
N PHE A 142 -1.39 -20.40 5.46
CA PHE A 142 -1.60 -19.21 4.64
C PHE A 142 -1.22 -17.99 5.45
N THR A 143 -0.45 -17.08 4.85
CA THR A 143 -0.14 -15.79 5.46
C THR A 143 -0.27 -14.69 4.41
N GLY A 144 -0.64 -13.51 4.86
CA GLY A 144 -0.76 -12.37 3.96
C GLY A 144 -0.73 -11.04 4.68
N GLY A 145 -0.55 -9.99 3.88
CA GLY A 145 -0.61 -8.60 4.34
C GLY A 145 -1.44 -7.76 3.39
N ALA A 146 -2.07 -6.74 3.95
CA ALA A 146 -2.90 -5.78 3.21
C ALA A 146 -2.82 -4.39 3.83
N LEU A 147 -3.44 -3.41 3.20
CA LEU A 147 -3.47 -2.02 3.65
C LEU A 147 -2.06 -1.41 3.74
N PHE A 148 -1.28 -1.57 2.69
CA PHE A 148 0.02 -0.93 2.49
C PHE A 148 0.13 -0.44 1.06
N ASP A 149 1.04 0.49 0.83
CA ASP A 149 1.36 1.03 -0.49
C ASP A 149 2.84 0.82 -0.76
N ILE A 150 3.18 0.56 -2.01
CA ILE A 150 4.57 0.37 -2.44
C ILE A 150 4.92 1.33 -3.56
N SER A 151 6.17 1.76 -3.59
CA SER A 151 6.72 2.46 -4.74
C SER A 151 7.26 1.45 -5.74
N LEU A 152 6.69 1.45 -6.93
CA LEU A 152 7.16 0.62 -8.04
C LEU A 152 8.34 1.33 -8.71
N THR A 153 9.54 1.06 -8.24
CA THR A 153 10.78 1.67 -8.72
C THR A 153 11.73 0.62 -9.26
N GLY A 154 12.67 1.07 -10.10
CA GLY A 154 13.69 0.22 -10.71
C GLY A 154 13.36 -0.19 -12.13
N THR A 155 14.33 -0.79 -12.78
CA THR A 155 14.29 -1.16 -14.20
C THR A 155 13.13 -2.08 -14.58
N TYR A 156 12.71 -2.92 -13.66
CA TYR A 156 11.56 -3.81 -13.84
C TYR A 156 10.26 -3.08 -14.17
N TYR A 157 10.04 -1.91 -13.55
CA TYR A 157 8.80 -1.14 -13.71
C TYR A 157 8.96 0.06 -14.65
N ASN A 158 10.15 0.63 -14.72
CA ASN A 158 10.37 1.84 -15.50
C ASN A 158 10.64 1.58 -16.99
N GLY A 159 10.93 0.33 -17.38
CA GLY A 159 11.10 -0.03 -18.77
C GLY A 159 12.30 0.62 -19.48
N ASN A 160 13.24 1.18 -18.73
CA ASN A 160 14.30 2.02 -19.27
C ASN A 160 15.52 1.24 -19.81
N ASP A 161 15.59 -0.04 -19.53
CA ASP A 161 16.70 -0.88 -19.95
C ASP A 161 16.21 -2.01 -20.88
N ASP A 162 17.03 -2.33 -21.86
CA ASP A 162 16.79 -3.42 -22.82
C ASP A 162 16.66 -4.81 -22.17
N ASN A 163 17.00 -4.91 -20.89
CA ASN A 163 16.90 -6.13 -20.08
C ASN A 163 15.71 -6.14 -19.12
N THR A 164 14.74 -5.24 -19.25
CA THR A 164 13.54 -5.27 -18.43
C THR A 164 12.58 -6.35 -18.90
N ILE A 165 11.82 -6.89 -17.98
CA ILE A 165 10.83 -7.94 -18.26
C ILE A 165 9.76 -7.49 -19.27
N TRP A 166 9.55 -6.18 -19.40
CA TRP A 166 8.60 -5.59 -20.34
C TRP A 166 9.08 -5.54 -21.78
N THR A 167 10.41 -5.67 -22.00
CA THR A 167 10.98 -5.75 -23.35
C THR A 167 11.12 -7.19 -23.83
N GLN A 168 10.96 -8.16 -22.94
CA GLN A 168 10.90 -9.57 -23.30
C GLN A 168 9.44 -9.92 -23.62
N THR A 169 9.18 -10.15 -24.89
CA THR A 169 7.91 -10.74 -25.33
C THR A 169 7.72 -12.11 -24.68
N PHE A 170 6.64 -12.24 -23.94
CA PHE A 170 6.13 -13.53 -23.49
C PHE A 170 5.56 -14.30 -24.68
#